data_a707447bbb05378305209cf6ac8a0f40
#
_entry.id   a707447bbb05378305209cf6ac8a0f40
#
_cell.length_a   1.000
_cell.length_b   1.000
_cell.length_c   1.000
_cell.angle_alpha   90.00
_cell.angle_beta   90.00
_cell.angle_gamma   90.00
#
_symmetry.space_group_name_H-M   'P 1'
#
loop_
_entity.id
_entity.type
_entity.pdbx_description
1 polymer ?
#
loop_
_entity_poly.entity_id
_entity_poly.type
_entity_poly.pdbx_seq_one_letter_code
_entity_poly.pdbx_strand_id
1 'polypeptide(L)'
;QAYFLVQRFAMDRATQFADVAQQVVVGNAMLDEGMRRPLASFATTYLDRASAVRTDELLKKVSEKAGIFFFFKSDCRFCEAQAPLLGFLEDMGFDILAVSLDGGELQSRKFKNTKLDSGQAEVLGVQATPAMFLMSEDGHFSAIGQTVLSFSELRRRILLVAQREGWITDAEYKETQPYLNPNDQHDLSKELPKLLQASAGDPTAMFGSKEQSEKVASLAEKDR
;
A
#
# COMPACT_ATOMS: atom_id res chain seq x y z
N GLN A 1 19.65 39.91 -3.89
CA GLN A 1 19.05 40.13 -2.54
C GLN A 1 17.52 39.89 -2.57
N ALA A 2 16.76 40.50 -3.52
CA ALA A 2 15.31 40.38 -3.58
C ALA A 2 14.83 38.93 -3.62
N TYR A 3 15.46 38.02 -4.39
CA TYR A 3 15.15 36.60 -4.44
C TYR A 3 15.19 35.95 -3.05
N PHE A 4 16.23 36.16 -2.29
CA PHE A 4 16.39 35.60 -0.95
C PHE A 4 15.36 36.14 0.06
N LEU A 5 14.94 37.39 -0.08
CA LEU A 5 13.89 37.98 0.74
C LEU A 5 12.52 37.31 0.45
N VAL A 6 12.21 37.13 -0.84
CA VAL A 6 10.98 36.44 -1.25
C VAL A 6 11.01 34.97 -0.78
N GLN A 7 12.14 34.27 -0.94
CA GLN A 7 12.32 32.92 -0.46
C GLN A 7 12.12 32.84 1.07
N ARG A 8 12.73 33.74 1.83
CA ARG A 8 12.56 33.83 3.28
C ARG A 8 11.11 34.03 3.67
N PHE A 9 10.42 34.97 3.04
CA PHE A 9 9.00 35.22 3.25
C PHE A 9 8.14 33.99 2.97
N ALA A 10 8.39 33.28 1.87
CA ALA A 10 7.67 32.06 1.51
C ALA A 10 7.87 30.95 2.56
N MET A 11 9.10 30.78 3.06
CA MET A 11 9.40 29.80 4.10
C MET A 11 8.75 30.16 5.43
N ASP A 12 8.77 31.44 5.83
CA ASP A 12 8.11 31.90 7.06
C ASP A 12 6.60 31.65 6.99
N ARG A 13 5.95 31.87 5.82
CA ARG A 13 4.54 31.56 5.60
C ARG A 13 4.25 30.05 5.61
N ALA A 14 5.13 29.24 5.01
CA ALA A 14 5.00 27.79 5.04
C ALA A 14 5.10 27.25 6.50
N THR A 15 5.99 27.78 7.31
CA THR A 15 6.11 27.43 8.73
C THR A 15 4.83 27.79 9.49
N GLN A 16 4.30 29.02 9.33
CA GLN A 16 3.05 29.42 9.94
C GLN A 16 1.88 28.51 9.54
N PHE A 17 1.81 28.16 8.25
CA PHE A 17 0.79 27.22 7.76
C PHE A 17 0.93 25.85 8.42
N ALA A 18 2.15 25.31 8.52
CA ALA A 18 2.40 24.02 9.16
C ALA A 18 2.00 24.02 10.64
N ASP A 19 2.33 25.08 11.38
CA ASP A 19 1.99 25.23 12.79
C ASP A 19 0.45 25.26 13.00
N VAL A 20 -0.25 26.04 12.19
CA VAL A 20 -1.72 26.12 12.25
C VAL A 20 -2.36 24.79 11.83
N ALA A 21 -1.88 24.19 10.73
CA ALA A 21 -2.37 22.91 10.26
C ALA A 21 -2.21 21.82 11.34
N GLN A 22 -1.07 21.79 12.03
CA GLN A 22 -0.83 20.84 13.12
C GLN A 22 -1.80 21.05 14.29
N GLN A 23 -2.08 22.31 14.67
CA GLN A 23 -3.05 22.62 15.74
C GLN A 23 -4.48 22.18 15.38
N VAL A 24 -4.85 22.26 14.10
CA VAL A 24 -6.16 21.81 13.61
C VAL A 24 -6.28 20.29 13.55
N VAL A 25 -5.19 19.63 13.16
CA VAL A 25 -5.16 18.18 12.95
C VAL A 25 -5.10 17.40 14.27
N VAL A 26 -4.25 17.86 15.22
CA VAL A 26 -4.03 17.13 16.48
C VAL A 26 -5.33 16.97 17.27
N GLY A 27 -5.67 15.72 17.58
CA GLY A 27 -6.87 15.37 18.33
C GLY A 27 -8.18 15.39 17.52
N ASN A 28 -8.13 15.73 16.23
CA ASN A 28 -9.29 15.62 15.35
C ASN A 28 -9.41 14.20 14.81
N ALA A 29 -10.46 13.48 15.20
CA ALA A 29 -10.63 12.07 14.85
C ALA A 29 -10.65 11.78 13.32
N MET A 30 -10.99 12.77 12.49
CA MET A 30 -11.05 12.62 11.04
C MET A 30 -9.74 13.02 10.33
N LEU A 31 -8.95 13.91 10.95
CA LEU A 31 -7.76 14.50 10.33
C LEU A 31 -6.46 13.96 10.93
N ASP A 32 -6.50 13.50 12.19
CA ASP A 32 -5.32 13.01 12.89
C ASP A 32 -4.97 11.58 12.41
N GLU A 33 -3.93 11.49 11.62
CA GLU A 33 -3.43 10.21 11.10
C GLU A 33 -2.98 9.25 12.20
N GLY A 34 -2.66 9.76 13.40
CA GLY A 34 -2.40 8.96 14.60
C GLY A 34 -3.61 8.14 15.05
N MET A 35 -4.83 8.57 14.71
CA MET A 35 -6.06 7.79 14.93
C MET A 35 -6.16 6.59 13.99
N ARG A 36 -5.61 6.69 12.79
CA ARG A 36 -5.57 5.61 11.80
C ARG A 36 -4.37 4.70 11.99
N ARG A 37 -3.19 5.27 12.21
CA ARG A 37 -1.96 4.55 12.49
C ARG A 37 -1.31 5.12 13.76
N PRO A 38 -1.46 4.44 14.90
CA PRO A 38 -0.86 4.88 16.16
C PRO A 38 0.64 5.09 16.05
N LEU A 39 1.16 6.14 16.70
CA LEU A 39 2.60 6.45 16.69
C LEU A 39 3.38 5.63 17.73
N ALA A 40 2.69 5.05 18.72
CA ALA A 40 3.34 4.24 19.74
C ALA A 40 3.90 2.93 19.16
N SER A 41 5.18 2.67 19.38
CA SER A 41 5.91 1.54 18.77
C SER A 41 5.28 0.17 19.06
N PHE A 42 4.73 -0.04 20.25
CA PHE A 42 4.04 -1.29 20.60
C PHE A 42 2.76 -1.49 19.76
N ALA A 43 2.01 -0.42 19.50
CA ALA A 43 0.79 -0.46 18.71
C ALA A 43 1.09 -0.65 17.21
N THR A 44 2.10 0.05 16.67
CA THR A 44 2.54 -0.17 15.29
C THR A 44 3.05 -1.59 15.08
N THR A 45 3.86 -2.12 16.01
CA THR A 45 4.34 -3.50 15.94
C THR A 45 3.20 -4.52 15.97
N TYR A 46 2.17 -4.27 16.77
CA TYR A 46 0.97 -5.13 16.82
C TYR A 46 0.24 -5.14 15.46
N LEU A 47 -0.02 -3.96 14.91
CA LEU A 47 -0.71 -3.82 13.61
C LEU A 47 0.10 -4.42 12.46
N ASP A 48 1.42 -4.18 12.45
CA ASP A 48 2.30 -4.73 11.41
C ASP A 48 2.33 -6.27 11.45
N ARG A 49 2.31 -6.88 12.65
CA ARG A 49 2.22 -8.34 12.79
C ARG A 49 0.87 -8.88 12.35
N ALA A 50 -0.22 -8.26 12.77
CA ALA A 50 -1.56 -8.68 12.38
C ALA A 50 -1.75 -8.62 10.87
N SER A 51 -1.35 -7.51 10.23
CA SER A 51 -1.41 -7.34 8.78
C SER A 51 -0.50 -8.31 8.03
N ALA A 52 0.68 -8.65 8.59
CA ALA A 52 1.59 -9.63 7.99
C ALA A 52 0.98 -11.02 7.95
N VAL A 53 0.37 -11.48 9.05
CA VAL A 53 -0.32 -12.79 9.10
C VAL A 53 -1.44 -12.84 8.06
N ARG A 54 -2.27 -11.78 8.00
CA ARG A 54 -3.35 -11.71 7.03
C ARG A 54 -2.86 -11.66 5.58
N THR A 55 -1.74 -10.96 5.35
CA THR A 55 -1.07 -10.94 4.04
C THR A 55 -0.65 -12.34 3.61
N ASP A 56 -0.04 -13.14 4.52
CA ASP A 56 0.41 -14.50 4.20
C ASP A 56 -0.77 -15.44 3.89
N GLU A 57 -1.85 -15.35 4.65
CA GLU A 57 -3.09 -16.11 4.40
C GLU A 57 -3.68 -15.80 3.01
N LEU A 58 -3.73 -14.51 2.65
CA LEU A 58 -4.28 -14.11 1.35
C LEU A 58 -3.34 -14.45 0.19
N LEU A 59 -2.03 -14.36 0.36
CA LEU A 59 -1.08 -14.82 -0.65
C LEU A 59 -1.27 -16.32 -0.93
N LYS A 60 -1.45 -17.13 0.12
CA LYS A 60 -1.76 -18.55 -0.05
C LYS A 60 -3.08 -18.78 -0.81
N LYS A 61 -4.14 -18.00 -0.49
CA LYS A 61 -5.40 -18.05 -1.24
C LYS A 61 -5.23 -17.66 -2.71
N VAL A 62 -4.36 -16.68 -3.01
CA VAL A 62 -4.05 -16.24 -4.38
C VAL A 62 -3.23 -17.30 -5.13
N SER A 63 -2.30 -17.99 -4.45
CA SER A 63 -1.49 -19.05 -5.07
C SER A 63 -2.33 -20.25 -5.55
N GLU A 64 -3.51 -20.45 -4.97
CA GLU A 64 -4.47 -21.47 -5.43
C GLU A 64 -5.17 -21.09 -6.75
N LYS A 65 -5.08 -19.82 -7.16
CA LYS A 65 -5.77 -19.27 -8.35
C LYS A 65 -4.84 -18.84 -9.47
N ALA A 66 -3.59 -18.54 -9.13
CA ALA A 66 -2.64 -17.99 -10.09
C ALA A 66 -1.20 -18.38 -9.80
N GLY A 67 -0.45 -18.66 -10.88
CA GLY A 67 1.00 -18.80 -10.88
C GLY A 67 1.70 -17.49 -11.26
N ILE A 68 3.03 -17.51 -11.22
CA ILE A 68 3.87 -16.36 -11.57
C ILE A 68 4.76 -16.70 -12.76
N PHE A 69 4.67 -15.91 -13.82
CA PHE A 69 5.69 -15.85 -14.86
C PHE A 69 6.82 -14.95 -14.42
N PHE A 70 8.03 -15.45 -14.52
CA PHE A 70 9.26 -14.71 -14.24
C PHE A 70 10.16 -14.69 -15.47
N PHE A 71 10.22 -13.56 -16.16
CA PHE A 71 11.09 -13.34 -17.32
C PHE A 71 12.43 -12.79 -16.88
N PHE A 72 13.50 -13.41 -17.37
CA PHE A 72 14.87 -13.03 -17.03
C PHE A 72 15.82 -13.19 -18.23
N LYS A 73 17.03 -12.63 -18.09
CA LYS A 73 18.20 -12.93 -18.93
C LYS A 73 19.31 -13.50 -18.07
N SER A 74 20.18 -14.32 -18.67
CA SER A 74 21.26 -14.99 -17.96
C SER A 74 22.32 -14.04 -17.39
N ASP A 75 22.52 -12.87 -17.99
CA ASP A 75 23.45 -11.82 -17.58
C ASP A 75 22.83 -10.76 -16.65
N CYS A 76 21.59 -10.96 -16.24
CA CYS A 76 20.82 -9.98 -15.46
C CYS A 76 21.08 -10.11 -13.96
N ARG A 77 21.90 -9.21 -13.41
CA ARG A 77 22.19 -9.14 -11.95
C ARG A 77 20.95 -8.97 -11.10
N PHE A 78 19.98 -8.15 -11.53
CA PHE A 78 18.74 -7.93 -10.80
C PHE A 78 17.82 -9.14 -10.83
N CYS A 79 17.90 -9.95 -11.90
CA CYS A 79 17.19 -11.22 -11.98
C CYS A 79 17.73 -12.23 -10.95
N GLU A 80 19.05 -12.28 -10.78
CA GLU A 80 19.69 -13.09 -9.73
C GLU A 80 19.26 -12.68 -8.33
N ALA A 81 19.13 -11.37 -8.08
CA ALA A 81 18.67 -10.85 -6.79
C ALA A 81 17.17 -11.11 -6.56
N GLN A 82 16.36 -11.17 -7.63
CA GLN A 82 14.93 -11.43 -7.55
C GLN A 82 14.60 -12.90 -7.34
N ALA A 83 15.37 -13.81 -7.89
CA ALA A 83 15.09 -15.24 -7.88
C ALA A 83 14.91 -15.84 -6.48
N PRO A 84 15.74 -15.54 -5.44
CA PRO A 84 15.51 -16.02 -4.09
C PRO A 84 14.19 -15.56 -3.47
N LEU A 85 13.77 -14.32 -3.79
CA LEU A 85 12.51 -13.76 -3.29
C LEU A 85 11.28 -14.44 -3.88
N LEU A 86 11.36 -14.83 -5.16
CA LEU A 86 10.35 -15.68 -5.81
C LEU A 86 10.33 -17.08 -5.20
N GLY A 87 11.48 -17.61 -4.78
CA GLY A 87 11.54 -18.88 -4.07
C GLY A 87 10.76 -18.88 -2.76
N PHE A 88 10.71 -17.76 -2.03
CA PHE A 88 9.84 -17.66 -0.85
C PHE A 88 8.35 -17.70 -1.21
N LEU A 89 7.97 -17.17 -2.37
CA LEU A 89 6.58 -17.30 -2.87
C LEU A 89 6.27 -18.74 -3.32
N GLU A 90 7.25 -19.44 -3.89
CA GLU A 90 7.14 -20.87 -4.21
C GLU A 90 6.88 -21.69 -2.94
N ASP A 91 7.60 -21.39 -1.84
CA ASP A 91 7.39 -22.01 -0.53
C ASP A 91 6.00 -21.69 0.06
N MET A 92 5.37 -20.56 -0.36
CA MET A 92 4.00 -20.16 0.00
C MET A 92 2.92 -20.81 -0.90
N GLY A 93 3.32 -21.55 -1.93
CA GLY A 93 2.41 -22.31 -2.79
C GLY A 93 2.24 -21.75 -4.21
N PHE A 94 2.95 -20.68 -4.59
CA PHE A 94 2.91 -20.19 -5.97
C PHE A 94 3.68 -21.09 -6.92
N ASP A 95 3.08 -21.44 -8.03
CA ASP A 95 3.80 -22.02 -9.15
C ASP A 95 4.60 -20.93 -9.87
N ILE A 96 5.94 -21.11 -9.97
CA ILE A 96 6.82 -20.16 -10.65
C ILE A 96 7.27 -20.75 -11.98
N LEU A 97 6.86 -20.12 -13.07
CA LEU A 97 7.38 -20.43 -14.41
C LEU A 97 8.47 -19.41 -14.78
N ALA A 98 9.73 -19.85 -14.69
CA ALA A 98 10.88 -19.07 -15.09
C ALA A 98 11.08 -19.16 -16.60
N VAL A 99 11.13 -18.02 -17.30
CA VAL A 99 11.26 -17.91 -18.76
C VAL A 99 12.51 -17.12 -19.10
N SER A 100 13.46 -17.78 -19.76
CA SER A 100 14.70 -17.17 -20.24
C SER A 100 14.47 -16.49 -21.58
N LEU A 101 14.85 -15.21 -21.69
CA LEU A 101 14.76 -14.45 -22.95
C LEU A 101 15.94 -14.69 -23.90
N ASP A 102 17.05 -15.20 -23.38
CA ASP A 102 18.31 -15.41 -24.13
C ASP A 102 18.74 -16.90 -24.18
N GLY A 103 17.94 -17.79 -23.58
CA GLY A 103 18.22 -19.22 -23.51
C GLY A 103 19.28 -19.63 -22.50
N GLY A 104 19.87 -18.67 -21.77
CA GLY A 104 20.79 -18.94 -20.68
C GLY A 104 20.08 -19.22 -19.36
N GLU A 105 20.83 -19.75 -18.39
CA GLU A 105 20.35 -20.01 -17.02
C GLU A 105 20.85 -18.93 -16.06
N LEU A 106 20.10 -18.72 -14.98
CA LEU A 106 20.57 -17.93 -13.84
C LEU A 106 21.75 -18.64 -13.14
N GLN A 107 22.73 -17.89 -12.67
CA GLN A 107 23.91 -18.43 -11.96
C GLN A 107 23.49 -19.17 -10.68
N SER A 108 22.47 -18.67 -9.98
CA SER A 108 21.91 -19.28 -8.78
C SER A 108 21.23 -20.63 -9.04
N ARG A 109 20.89 -20.94 -10.29
CA ARG A 109 20.13 -22.14 -10.69
C ARG A 109 18.92 -22.41 -9.78
N LYS A 110 18.28 -21.33 -9.28
CA LYS A 110 17.15 -21.43 -8.35
C LYS A 110 15.98 -22.20 -8.98
N PHE A 111 15.73 -21.99 -10.28
CA PHE A 111 14.63 -22.63 -11.00
C PHE A 111 15.17 -23.76 -11.89
N LYS A 112 14.76 -25.00 -11.58
CA LYS A 112 15.21 -26.19 -12.33
C LYS A 112 14.54 -26.35 -13.69
N ASN A 113 13.31 -25.85 -13.84
CA ASN A 113 12.48 -25.99 -15.03
C ASN A 113 12.34 -24.65 -15.75
N THR A 114 13.46 -24.08 -16.17
CA THR A 114 13.46 -22.86 -16.98
C THR A 114 12.98 -23.18 -18.40
N LYS A 115 12.10 -22.36 -18.94
CA LYS A 115 11.65 -22.40 -20.33
C LYS A 115 12.33 -21.33 -21.14
N LEU A 116 12.58 -21.61 -22.43
CA LEU A 116 12.96 -20.58 -23.39
C LEU A 116 11.72 -19.78 -23.78
N ASP A 117 11.85 -18.47 -23.90
CA ASP A 117 10.79 -17.64 -24.46
C ASP A 117 10.49 -18.05 -25.92
N SER A 118 9.22 -18.23 -26.23
CA SER A 118 8.73 -18.54 -27.56
C SER A 118 7.70 -17.53 -28.08
N GLY A 119 7.83 -16.26 -27.59
CA GLY A 119 6.97 -15.14 -27.94
C GLY A 119 6.09 -14.65 -26.80
N GLN A 120 6.12 -15.32 -25.65
CA GLN A 120 5.34 -14.88 -24.46
C GLN A 120 5.75 -13.48 -24.02
N ALA A 121 7.04 -13.17 -24.03
CA ALA A 121 7.54 -11.86 -23.63
C ALA A 121 7.00 -10.73 -24.51
N GLU A 122 6.88 -10.94 -25.82
CA GLU A 122 6.29 -9.97 -26.74
C GLU A 122 4.81 -9.77 -26.47
N VAL A 123 4.04 -10.86 -26.33
CA VAL A 123 2.60 -10.82 -26.05
C VAL A 123 2.30 -10.12 -24.73
N LEU A 124 3.11 -10.35 -23.68
CA LEU A 124 2.97 -9.75 -22.36
C LEU A 124 3.56 -8.33 -22.27
N GLY A 125 4.22 -7.86 -23.32
CA GLY A 125 4.83 -6.53 -23.35
C GLY A 125 6.02 -6.39 -22.39
N VAL A 126 6.87 -7.41 -22.32
CA VAL A 126 8.10 -7.37 -21.51
C VAL A 126 9.10 -6.41 -22.14
N GLN A 127 9.41 -5.33 -21.43
CA GLN A 127 10.36 -4.30 -21.89
C GLN A 127 11.69 -4.33 -21.11
N ALA A 128 11.66 -4.81 -19.87
CA ALA A 128 12.82 -4.89 -19.00
C ALA A 128 12.79 -6.15 -18.11
N THR A 129 13.97 -6.61 -17.69
CA THR A 129 14.09 -7.74 -16.76
C THR A 129 14.74 -7.31 -15.43
N PRO A 130 14.31 -7.91 -14.32
CA PRO A 130 13.31 -8.98 -14.18
C PRO A 130 11.89 -8.47 -14.47
N ALA A 131 11.06 -9.27 -15.14
CA ALA A 131 9.64 -9.00 -15.31
C ALA A 131 8.81 -10.13 -14.69
N MET A 132 7.76 -9.77 -13.98
CA MET A 132 6.91 -10.70 -13.25
C MET A 132 5.43 -10.40 -13.54
N PHE A 133 4.69 -11.48 -13.84
CA PHE A 133 3.25 -11.43 -14.13
C PHE A 133 2.54 -12.52 -13.34
N LEU A 134 1.36 -12.21 -12.80
CA LEU A 134 0.43 -13.23 -12.34
C LEU A 134 -0.33 -13.78 -13.55
N MET A 135 -0.55 -15.08 -13.56
CA MET A 135 -1.35 -15.75 -14.57
C MET A 135 -2.31 -16.72 -13.88
N SER A 136 -3.60 -16.58 -14.15
CA SER A 136 -4.64 -17.48 -13.69
C SER A 136 -4.79 -18.70 -14.62
N GLU A 137 -5.48 -19.74 -14.17
CA GLU A 137 -5.70 -20.98 -14.93
C GLU A 137 -6.47 -20.76 -16.23
N ASP A 138 -7.33 -19.77 -16.30
CA ASP A 138 -8.09 -19.39 -17.51
C ASP A 138 -7.25 -18.59 -18.51
N GLY A 139 -5.95 -18.37 -18.23
CA GLY A 139 -5.01 -17.71 -19.12
C GLY A 139 -5.04 -16.18 -19.04
N HIS A 140 -5.78 -15.61 -18.08
CA HIS A 140 -5.71 -14.17 -17.82
C HIS A 140 -4.41 -13.82 -17.10
N PHE A 141 -3.74 -12.74 -17.51
CA PHE A 141 -2.47 -12.32 -16.93
C PHE A 141 -2.44 -10.85 -16.57
N SER A 142 -1.70 -10.53 -15.52
CA SER A 142 -1.56 -9.19 -15.00
C SER A 142 -0.16 -8.91 -14.49
N ALA A 143 0.41 -7.76 -14.89
CA ALA A 143 1.77 -7.39 -14.52
C ALA A 143 1.88 -7.09 -13.01
N ILE A 144 2.86 -7.73 -12.34
CA ILE A 144 3.32 -7.38 -10.99
C ILE A 144 4.36 -6.27 -11.09
N GLY A 145 5.28 -6.38 -12.05
CA GLY A 145 6.29 -5.36 -12.31
C GLY A 145 7.39 -5.83 -13.25
N GLN A 146 8.08 -4.86 -13.84
CA GLN A 146 9.23 -5.07 -14.74
C GLN A 146 10.48 -4.42 -14.16
N THR A 147 10.76 -4.70 -12.90
CA THR A 147 11.94 -4.22 -12.15
C THR A 147 12.19 -5.14 -10.96
N VAL A 148 13.36 -5.02 -10.33
CA VAL A 148 13.62 -5.71 -9.07
C VAL A 148 12.76 -5.12 -7.96
N LEU A 149 12.10 -5.97 -7.20
CA LEU A 149 11.20 -5.62 -6.10
C LEU A 149 11.69 -6.23 -4.80
N SER A 150 11.57 -5.50 -3.70
CA SER A 150 11.72 -6.09 -2.36
C SER A 150 10.63 -7.13 -2.11
N PHE A 151 10.85 -8.04 -1.17
CA PHE A 151 9.84 -9.06 -0.86
C PHE A 151 8.52 -8.46 -0.36
N SER A 152 8.58 -7.41 0.45
CA SER A 152 7.39 -6.70 0.92
C SER A 152 6.61 -6.04 -0.23
N GLU A 153 7.31 -5.40 -1.16
CA GLU A 153 6.69 -4.76 -2.32
C GLU A 153 6.11 -5.82 -3.29
N LEU A 154 6.79 -6.93 -3.47
CA LEU A 154 6.30 -8.04 -4.29
C LEU A 154 4.98 -8.59 -3.73
N ARG A 155 4.92 -8.89 -2.42
CA ARG A 155 3.71 -9.33 -1.73
C ARG A 155 2.57 -8.34 -1.87
N ARG A 156 2.85 -7.05 -1.63
CA ARG A 156 1.87 -5.98 -1.74
C ARG A 156 1.29 -5.89 -3.16
N ARG A 157 2.14 -5.95 -4.19
CA ARG A 157 1.69 -5.85 -5.58
C ARG A 157 0.89 -7.06 -6.02
N ILE A 158 1.27 -8.27 -5.59
CA ILE A 158 0.49 -9.48 -5.84
C ILE A 158 -0.94 -9.32 -5.31
N LEU A 159 -1.10 -8.86 -4.06
CA LEU A 159 -2.43 -8.66 -3.48
C LEU A 159 -3.20 -7.51 -4.14
N LEU A 160 -2.52 -6.43 -4.55
CA LEU A 160 -3.15 -5.34 -5.30
C LEU A 160 -3.68 -5.83 -6.65
N VAL A 161 -2.90 -6.66 -7.35
CA VAL A 161 -3.34 -7.28 -8.60
C VAL A 161 -4.50 -8.24 -8.33
N ALA A 162 -4.40 -9.09 -7.32
CA ALA A 162 -5.46 -10.04 -6.96
C ALA A 162 -6.78 -9.34 -6.59
N GLN A 163 -6.73 -8.18 -5.93
CA GLN A 163 -7.90 -7.35 -5.66
C GLN A 163 -8.51 -6.83 -6.97
N ARG A 164 -7.69 -6.27 -7.86
CA ARG A 164 -8.14 -5.75 -9.17
C ARG A 164 -8.79 -6.83 -10.03
N GLU A 165 -8.25 -8.04 -10.00
CA GLU A 165 -8.79 -9.20 -10.73
C GLU A 165 -10.00 -9.86 -10.03
N GLY A 166 -10.39 -9.35 -8.85
CA GLY A 166 -11.53 -9.88 -8.10
C GLY A 166 -11.26 -11.23 -7.42
N TRP A 167 -10.00 -11.65 -7.29
CA TRP A 167 -9.63 -12.91 -6.61
C TRP A 167 -9.70 -12.79 -5.09
N ILE A 168 -9.55 -11.58 -4.58
CA ILE A 168 -9.82 -11.18 -3.20
C ILE A 168 -10.74 -9.96 -3.19
N THR A 169 -11.49 -9.79 -2.13
CA THR A 169 -12.39 -8.65 -1.94
C THR A 169 -11.66 -7.41 -1.44
N ASP A 170 -12.29 -6.23 -1.60
CA ASP A 170 -11.77 -4.97 -1.03
C ASP A 170 -11.63 -5.04 0.50
N ALA A 171 -12.55 -5.73 1.18
CA ALA A 171 -12.50 -5.94 2.61
C ALA A 171 -11.29 -6.79 3.02
N GLU A 172 -11.04 -7.91 2.33
CA GLU A 172 -9.87 -8.75 2.56
C GLU A 172 -8.57 -7.99 2.30
N TYR A 173 -8.49 -7.20 1.23
CA TYR A 173 -7.31 -6.37 0.94
C TYR A 173 -7.06 -5.32 2.02
N LYS A 174 -8.10 -4.66 2.53
CA LYS A 174 -7.99 -3.70 3.63
C LYS A 174 -7.41 -4.32 4.90
N GLU A 175 -7.73 -5.57 5.22
CA GLU A 175 -7.18 -6.29 6.37
C GLU A 175 -5.67 -6.52 6.31
N THR A 176 -5.05 -6.42 5.12
CA THR A 176 -3.59 -6.48 4.95
C THR A 176 -2.89 -5.16 5.23
N GLN A 177 -3.64 -4.09 5.42
CA GLN A 177 -3.07 -2.79 5.71
C GLN A 177 -2.86 -2.63 7.22
N PRO A 178 -1.69 -2.15 7.66
CA PRO A 178 -1.39 -2.02 9.08
C PRO A 178 -2.03 -0.75 9.68
N TYR A 179 -3.33 -0.58 9.46
CA TYR A 179 -4.10 0.56 9.92
C TYR A 179 -5.25 0.11 10.80
N LEU A 180 -5.56 0.91 11.81
CA LEU A 180 -6.88 0.94 12.38
C LEU A 180 -7.77 1.64 11.34
N ASN A 181 -8.89 1.06 10.96
CA ASN A 181 -9.84 1.71 10.04
C ASN A 181 -10.91 2.50 10.81
N PRO A 182 -10.58 3.64 11.47
CA PRO A 182 -11.59 4.43 12.16
C PRO A 182 -12.62 5.01 11.19
N ASN A 183 -12.26 5.08 9.91
CA ASN A 183 -13.07 5.70 8.85
C ASN A 183 -13.96 4.73 8.07
N ASP A 184 -14.02 3.45 8.41
CA ASP A 184 -15.07 2.58 7.85
C ASP A 184 -16.48 3.05 8.29
N GLN A 185 -16.55 3.87 9.35
CA GLN A 185 -17.78 4.52 9.81
C GLN A 185 -17.97 5.94 9.23
N HIS A 186 -16.93 6.57 8.69
CA HIS A 186 -16.96 7.94 8.16
C HIS A 186 -16.45 7.95 6.72
N ASP A 187 -17.37 7.77 5.78
CA ASP A 187 -17.09 7.98 4.37
C ASP A 187 -16.95 9.49 4.09
N LEU A 188 -15.70 9.97 4.09
CA LEU A 188 -15.38 11.38 3.85
C LEU A 188 -15.99 11.93 2.56
N SER A 189 -16.21 11.08 1.56
CA SER A 189 -16.85 11.48 0.31
C SER A 189 -18.32 11.91 0.51
N LYS A 190 -18.99 11.34 1.52
CA LYS A 190 -20.38 11.68 1.89
C LYS A 190 -20.45 12.79 2.93
N GLU A 191 -19.46 12.86 3.82
CA GLU A 191 -19.43 13.84 4.91
C GLU A 191 -18.90 15.21 4.44
N LEU A 192 -17.88 15.23 3.56
CA LEU A 192 -17.25 16.45 3.09
C LEU A 192 -18.22 17.48 2.47
N PRO A 193 -19.19 17.11 1.60
CA PRO A 193 -20.16 18.06 1.10
C PRO A 193 -21.03 18.70 2.18
N LYS A 194 -21.40 17.93 3.22
CA LYS A 194 -22.19 18.43 4.36
C LYS A 194 -21.37 19.39 5.22
N LEU A 195 -20.10 19.05 5.49
CA LEU A 195 -19.17 19.89 6.24
C LEU A 195 -18.90 21.21 5.51
N LEU A 196 -18.69 21.17 4.18
CA LEU A 196 -18.48 22.36 3.36
C LEU A 196 -19.74 23.27 3.32
N GLN A 197 -20.93 22.68 3.29
CA GLN A 197 -22.19 23.46 3.35
C GLN A 197 -22.40 24.08 4.73
N ALA A 198 -22.08 23.36 5.81
CA ALA A 198 -22.17 23.88 7.17
C ALA A 198 -21.15 25.01 7.44
N SER A 199 -19.96 24.94 6.83
CA SER A 199 -18.89 25.96 7.01
C SER A 199 -19.03 27.16 6.08
N ALA A 200 -19.90 27.13 5.07
CA ALA A 200 -20.09 28.24 4.14
C ALA A 200 -20.64 29.52 4.80
N GLY A 201 -21.17 29.43 6.03
CA GLY A 201 -21.64 30.56 6.82
C GLY A 201 -20.73 30.98 8.00
N ASP A 202 -19.91 30.08 8.51
CA ASP A 202 -19.01 30.35 9.63
C ASP A 202 -17.80 29.40 9.62
N PRO A 203 -16.60 29.90 9.28
CA PRO A 203 -15.37 29.08 9.30
C PRO A 203 -15.03 28.50 10.67
N THR A 204 -15.53 29.09 11.76
CA THR A 204 -15.28 28.63 13.14
C THR A 204 -16.20 27.48 13.55
N ALA A 205 -17.29 27.23 12.85
CA ALA A 205 -18.21 26.12 13.12
C ALA A 205 -17.57 24.72 12.91
N MET A 206 -16.43 24.64 12.25
CA MET A 206 -15.64 23.42 12.12
C MET A 206 -14.83 23.05 13.39
N PHE A 207 -14.61 24.01 14.26
CA PHE A 207 -13.91 23.82 15.54
C PHE A 207 -14.97 23.75 16.63
N GLY A 208 -15.16 22.62 17.26
CA GLY A 208 -16.19 22.31 18.26
C GLY A 208 -16.71 23.53 19.01
N SER A 209 -18.02 23.75 19.00
CA SER A 209 -18.62 24.97 19.53
C SER A 209 -18.29 25.15 21.03
N LYS A 210 -18.19 26.40 21.49
CA LYS A 210 -18.09 26.74 22.92
C LYS A 210 -19.11 25.96 23.77
N GLU A 211 -20.28 25.73 23.22
CA GLU A 211 -21.38 24.96 23.79
C GLU A 211 -21.03 23.47 24.05
N GLN A 212 -20.21 22.84 23.22
CA GLN A 212 -19.70 21.48 23.44
C GLN A 212 -18.68 21.46 24.58
N SER A 213 -17.81 22.47 24.66
CA SER A 213 -16.83 22.61 25.75
C SER A 213 -17.51 22.84 27.10
N GLU A 214 -18.56 23.65 27.14
CA GLU A 214 -19.36 23.91 28.34
C GLU A 214 -20.14 22.66 28.77
N LYS A 215 -20.65 21.88 27.82
CA LYS A 215 -21.36 20.62 28.09
C LYS A 215 -20.44 19.54 28.66
N VAL A 216 -19.21 19.42 28.14
CA VAL A 216 -18.19 18.52 28.71
C VAL A 216 -17.77 18.97 30.13
N ALA A 217 -17.56 20.26 30.33
CA ALA A 217 -17.23 20.81 31.65
C ALA A 217 -18.36 20.51 32.67
N SER A 218 -19.64 20.66 32.28
CA SER A 218 -20.79 20.37 33.15
C SER A 218 -20.96 18.88 33.48
N LEU A 219 -20.52 17.99 32.60
CA LEU A 219 -20.52 16.55 32.84
C LEU A 219 -19.39 16.14 33.80
N ALA A 220 -18.21 16.75 33.66
CA ALA A 220 -17.08 16.51 34.56
C ALA A 220 -17.28 17.02 35.98
N GLU A 221 -18.17 17.99 36.20
CA GLU A 221 -18.58 18.44 37.55
C GLU A 221 -19.62 17.56 38.24
N LYS A 222 -20.39 16.75 37.47
CA LYS A 222 -21.40 15.85 38.02
C LYS A 222 -20.82 14.53 38.56
N ASP A 223 -19.60 14.17 38.20
CA ASP A 223 -18.92 12.95 38.65
C ASP A 223 -17.93 13.19 39.79
N ARG A 224 -17.98 14.38 40.45
CA ARG A 224 -17.25 14.70 41.67
C ARG A 224 -18.19 14.70 42.89
#